data_7d11e3140ea3b25977b9b19b594ff224
#
_entry.id   7d11e3140ea3b25977b9b19b594ff224
#
_cell.length_a   1.000
_cell.length_b   1.000
_cell.length_c   1.000
_cell.angle_alpha   90.00
_cell.angle_beta   90.00
_cell.angle_gamma   90.00
#
_symmetry.space_group_name_H-M   'P 1'
#
loop_
_entity.id
_entity.type
_entity.pdbx_description
1 polymer ?
#
loop_
_entity_poly.entity_id
_entity_poly.type
_entity_poly.pdbx_seq_one_letter_code
_entity_poly.pdbx_strand_id
1 'polypeptide(L)'
;RGIRSATYFIQHIGSNQEMLDDPTRGPIVVEQYKNEARFLRAWFYYCLLRQYGPCVLLGDEVLPGDLDRDDVKMNLPRSSYDECVDYIVGELDDMIDNNRLPLHFTVQADKDYGRATLAMCMGLKSRVLLLAASDQFNGNPAYANVVNTDGKHLFSTRKDPEKWNKAAQAAKDVIDLGIFDLYKEYHTDGTLDPYLSCRNVFLENWNSEVMMVRISNYLKHWERSASPRQFSGYESMGATQQLVDAFRMKDGTAITPDKESGYSKANYSDPKSGWV
;
A
#
# COMPACT_ATOMS: atom_id res chain seq x y z
N ARG A 1 -5.22 15.57 -6.52
CA ARG A 1 -4.71 15.64 -7.92
C ARG A 1 -4.66 14.26 -8.55
N GLY A 2 -4.04 13.22 -7.96
CA GLY A 2 -3.90 11.89 -8.54
C GLY A 2 -5.22 11.26 -8.99
N ILE A 3 -6.26 11.28 -8.13
CA ILE A 3 -7.58 10.75 -8.44
C ILE A 3 -8.16 11.46 -9.67
N ARG A 4 -8.16 12.80 -9.68
CA ARG A 4 -8.66 13.58 -10.82
C ARG A 4 -7.91 13.25 -12.11
N SER A 5 -6.57 13.15 -12.04
CA SER A 5 -5.76 12.81 -13.21
C SER A 5 -6.08 11.41 -13.74
N ALA A 6 -6.23 10.43 -12.84
CA ALA A 6 -6.60 9.07 -13.22
C ALA A 6 -8.00 9.02 -13.87
N THR A 7 -8.99 9.67 -13.27
CA THR A 7 -10.36 9.72 -13.82
C THR A 7 -10.38 10.43 -15.17
N TYR A 8 -9.70 11.56 -15.31
CA TYR A 8 -9.61 12.29 -16.57
C TYR A 8 -8.96 11.43 -17.67
N PHE A 9 -7.87 10.73 -17.33
CA PHE A 9 -7.19 9.83 -18.25
C PHE A 9 -8.11 8.69 -18.72
N ILE A 10 -8.83 8.03 -17.80
CA ILE A 10 -9.77 6.95 -18.12
C ILE A 10 -10.82 7.41 -19.14
N GLN A 11 -11.32 8.64 -18.96
CA GLN A 11 -12.37 9.18 -19.84
C GLN A 11 -11.86 9.55 -21.24
N HIS A 12 -10.59 9.93 -21.38
CA HIS A 12 -10.08 10.53 -22.62
C HIS A 12 -9.14 9.64 -23.41
N ILE A 13 -8.51 8.61 -22.81
CA ILE A 13 -7.55 7.75 -23.50
C ILE A 13 -8.16 7.05 -24.74
N GLY A 14 -9.45 6.72 -24.70
CA GLY A 14 -10.16 6.06 -25.78
C GLY A 14 -10.37 6.91 -27.05
N SER A 15 -10.07 8.22 -27.01
CA SER A 15 -10.11 9.13 -28.16
C SER A 15 -8.73 9.42 -28.75
N ASN A 16 -7.67 8.79 -28.27
CA ASN A 16 -6.31 8.98 -28.78
C ASN A 16 -6.12 8.23 -30.09
N GLN A 17 -6.15 8.97 -31.22
CA GLN A 17 -6.05 8.40 -32.57
C GLN A 17 -4.70 7.73 -32.80
N GLU A 18 -3.61 8.30 -32.32
CA GLU A 18 -2.26 7.73 -32.47
C GLU A 18 -2.16 6.32 -31.87
N MET A 19 -2.82 6.09 -30.74
CA MET A 19 -2.88 4.75 -30.15
C MET A 19 -3.82 3.81 -30.90
N LEU A 20 -4.84 4.33 -31.56
CA LEU A 20 -5.84 3.57 -32.31
C LEU A 20 -5.46 3.33 -33.77
N ASP A 21 -4.35 3.89 -34.27
CA ASP A 21 -3.84 3.67 -35.64
C ASP A 21 -3.55 2.20 -35.91
N ASP A 22 -3.20 1.40 -34.89
CA ASP A 22 -3.20 -0.06 -34.99
C ASP A 22 -4.57 -0.59 -34.53
N PRO A 23 -5.46 -0.98 -35.46
CA PRO A 23 -6.82 -1.39 -35.13
C PRO A 23 -6.91 -2.69 -34.33
N THR A 24 -5.84 -3.48 -34.32
CA THR A 24 -5.77 -4.76 -33.59
C THR A 24 -5.22 -4.57 -32.18
N ARG A 25 -4.10 -3.88 -32.06
CA ARG A 25 -3.38 -3.71 -30.80
C ARG A 25 -3.86 -2.49 -30.01
N GLY A 26 -4.22 -1.41 -30.69
CA GLY A 26 -4.60 -0.15 -30.07
C GLY A 26 -5.72 -0.28 -29.03
N PRO A 27 -6.87 -0.90 -29.35
CA PRO A 27 -7.95 -1.08 -28.41
C PRO A 27 -7.54 -1.89 -27.16
N ILE A 28 -6.69 -2.91 -27.32
CA ILE A 28 -6.19 -3.76 -26.21
C ILE A 28 -5.31 -2.93 -25.27
N VAL A 29 -4.39 -2.13 -25.83
CA VAL A 29 -3.49 -1.28 -25.05
C VAL A 29 -4.26 -0.16 -24.34
N VAL A 30 -5.23 0.46 -25.02
CA VAL A 30 -6.11 1.47 -24.42
C VAL A 30 -6.87 0.91 -23.24
N GLU A 31 -7.45 -0.28 -23.38
CA GLU A 31 -8.20 -0.92 -22.29
C GLU A 31 -7.28 -1.30 -21.11
N GLN A 32 -6.09 -1.80 -21.39
CA GLN A 32 -5.08 -2.07 -20.37
C GLN A 32 -4.73 -0.80 -19.60
N TYR A 33 -4.45 0.31 -20.27
CA TYR A 33 -4.10 1.58 -19.64
C TYR A 33 -5.24 2.18 -18.83
N LYS A 34 -6.49 2.01 -19.27
CA LYS A 34 -7.66 2.38 -18.47
C LYS A 34 -7.69 1.63 -17.14
N ASN A 35 -7.48 0.32 -17.18
CA ASN A 35 -7.51 -0.50 -15.97
C ASN A 35 -6.30 -0.23 -15.06
N GLU A 36 -5.12 0.06 -15.61
CA GLU A 36 -4.00 0.54 -14.82
C GLU A 36 -4.31 1.89 -14.12
N ALA A 37 -4.99 2.80 -14.81
CA ALA A 37 -5.42 4.07 -14.22
C ALA A 37 -6.52 3.87 -13.17
N ARG A 38 -7.42 2.89 -13.34
CA ARG A 38 -8.41 2.50 -12.30
C ARG A 38 -7.70 1.97 -11.05
N PHE A 39 -6.70 1.10 -11.21
CA PHE A 39 -5.88 0.63 -10.09
C PHE A 39 -5.22 1.80 -9.35
N LEU A 40 -4.61 2.73 -10.08
CA LEU A 40 -3.98 3.92 -9.49
C LEU A 40 -5.01 4.81 -8.77
N ARG A 41 -6.22 4.95 -9.29
CA ARG A 41 -7.32 5.67 -8.64
C ARG A 41 -7.69 5.01 -7.30
N ALA A 42 -7.87 3.70 -7.29
CA ALA A 42 -8.12 2.92 -6.07
C ALA A 42 -6.98 3.07 -5.05
N TRP A 43 -5.74 3.01 -5.51
CA TRP A 43 -4.55 3.26 -4.69
C TRP A 43 -4.54 4.66 -4.08
N PHE A 44 -4.87 5.70 -4.83
CA PHE A 44 -4.91 7.07 -4.31
C PHE A 44 -6.04 7.25 -3.28
N TYR A 45 -7.20 6.63 -3.49
CA TYR A 45 -8.25 6.62 -2.48
C TYR A 45 -7.81 5.87 -1.21
N TYR A 46 -7.13 4.74 -1.33
CA TYR A 46 -6.54 4.05 -0.19
C TYR A 46 -5.52 4.92 0.57
N CYS A 47 -4.67 5.65 -0.14
CA CYS A 47 -3.73 6.58 0.50
C CYS A 47 -4.45 7.67 1.29
N LEU A 48 -5.55 8.23 0.76
CA LEU A 48 -6.37 9.20 1.48
C LEU A 48 -7.04 8.56 2.69
N LEU A 49 -7.69 7.42 2.51
CA LEU A 49 -8.37 6.69 3.57
C LEU A 49 -7.44 6.35 4.74
N ARG A 50 -6.23 5.90 4.44
CA ARG A 50 -5.22 5.53 5.43
C ARG A 50 -4.71 6.73 6.24
N GLN A 51 -4.54 7.89 5.59
CA GLN A 51 -3.92 9.06 6.22
C GLN A 51 -4.93 10.02 6.85
N TYR A 52 -6.10 10.17 6.23
CA TYR A 52 -7.09 11.19 6.59
C TYR A 52 -8.45 10.61 7.00
N GLY A 53 -8.64 9.29 6.87
CA GLY A 53 -9.92 8.63 7.11
C GLY A 53 -10.93 8.89 5.98
N PRO A 54 -12.22 8.95 6.31
CA PRO A 54 -13.31 9.14 5.36
C PRO A 54 -13.11 10.32 4.43
N CYS A 55 -13.34 10.11 3.14
CA CYS A 55 -13.15 11.11 2.10
C CYS A 55 -14.37 11.21 1.16
N VAL A 56 -14.37 12.23 0.31
CA VAL A 56 -15.37 12.36 -0.74
C VAL A 56 -15.07 11.37 -1.87
N LEU A 57 -16.04 10.55 -2.22
CA LEU A 57 -15.97 9.66 -3.37
C LEU A 57 -16.61 10.36 -4.58
N LEU A 58 -15.81 10.63 -5.60
CA LEU A 58 -16.27 11.27 -6.84
C LEU A 58 -16.61 10.24 -7.94
N GLY A 59 -16.22 8.97 -7.75
CA GLY A 59 -16.41 7.95 -8.79
C GLY A 59 -15.76 8.36 -10.10
N ASP A 60 -16.56 8.43 -11.14
CA ASP A 60 -16.13 8.84 -12.48
C ASP A 60 -16.34 10.35 -12.75
N GLU A 61 -16.72 11.15 -11.75
CA GLU A 61 -16.88 12.58 -11.92
C GLU A 61 -15.52 13.30 -11.89
N VAL A 62 -15.29 14.16 -12.89
CA VAL A 62 -14.17 15.09 -12.92
C VAL A 62 -14.71 16.49 -12.65
N LEU A 63 -14.45 17.00 -11.46
CA LEU A 63 -14.86 18.37 -11.12
C LEU A 63 -14.11 19.39 -12.00
N PRO A 64 -14.80 20.44 -12.50
CA PRO A 64 -14.16 21.56 -13.20
C PRO A 64 -13.01 22.16 -12.37
N GLY A 65 -12.01 22.69 -13.06
CA GLY A 65 -10.84 23.29 -12.38
C GLY A 65 -11.05 24.74 -11.91
N ASP A 66 -12.13 25.36 -12.37
CA ASP A 66 -12.52 26.76 -12.20
C ASP A 66 -13.73 26.95 -11.28
N LEU A 67 -14.08 25.90 -10.48
CA LEU A 67 -15.15 26.02 -9.50
C LEU A 67 -14.80 27.06 -8.43
N ASP A 68 -15.75 27.95 -8.17
CA ASP A 68 -15.67 28.89 -7.07
C ASP A 68 -15.68 28.15 -5.72
N ARG A 69 -15.05 28.75 -4.71
CA ARG A 69 -14.95 28.17 -3.37
C ARG A 69 -16.30 27.88 -2.73
N ASP A 70 -17.31 28.66 -3.09
CA ASP A 70 -18.68 28.57 -2.57
C ASP A 70 -19.58 27.68 -3.42
N ASP A 71 -19.05 27.06 -4.50
CA ASP A 71 -19.81 26.10 -5.29
C ASP A 71 -20.18 24.87 -4.44
N VAL A 72 -21.43 24.44 -4.58
CA VAL A 72 -21.95 23.25 -3.86
C VAL A 72 -21.08 22.02 -4.12
N LYS A 73 -20.51 21.90 -5.33
CA LYS A 73 -19.59 20.81 -5.71
C LYS A 73 -18.26 20.84 -4.96
N MET A 74 -17.86 21.97 -4.38
CA MET A 74 -16.68 22.09 -3.53
C MET A 74 -16.95 21.64 -2.09
N ASN A 75 -18.22 21.58 -1.69
CA ASN A 75 -18.68 21.25 -0.34
C ASN A 75 -19.39 19.90 -0.24
N LEU A 76 -19.03 18.94 -1.11
CA LEU A 76 -19.60 17.60 -1.09
C LEU A 76 -19.34 16.91 0.28
N PRO A 77 -20.36 16.23 0.84
CA PRO A 77 -20.19 15.50 2.07
C PRO A 77 -19.23 14.30 1.88
N ARG A 78 -18.48 13.98 2.92
CA ARG A 78 -17.62 12.79 2.90
C ARG A 78 -18.47 11.52 2.92
N SER A 79 -18.03 10.51 2.20
CA SER A 79 -18.52 9.15 2.38
C SER A 79 -18.04 8.58 3.71
N SER A 80 -18.76 7.62 4.30
CA SER A 80 -18.30 6.94 5.51
C SER A 80 -17.03 6.11 5.24
N TYR A 81 -16.37 5.68 6.30
CA TYR A 81 -15.18 4.84 6.20
C TYR A 81 -15.48 3.54 5.44
N ASP A 82 -16.59 2.89 5.80
CA ASP A 82 -16.98 1.63 5.18
C ASP A 82 -17.37 1.83 3.69
N GLU A 83 -18.08 2.91 3.33
CA GLU A 83 -18.35 3.23 1.92
C GLU A 83 -17.06 3.48 1.13
N CYS A 84 -16.05 4.10 1.74
CA CYS A 84 -14.75 4.26 1.08
C CYS A 84 -14.03 2.92 0.87
N VAL A 85 -14.11 2.03 1.85
CA VAL A 85 -13.57 0.65 1.75
C VAL A 85 -14.30 -0.10 0.64
N ASP A 86 -15.62 -0.09 0.65
CA ASP A 86 -16.45 -0.81 -0.34
C ASP A 86 -16.20 -0.30 -1.77
N TYR A 87 -16.03 1.00 -1.95
CA TYR A 87 -15.68 1.58 -3.25
C TYR A 87 -14.31 1.07 -3.74
N ILE A 88 -13.28 1.14 -2.88
CA ILE A 88 -11.93 0.71 -3.25
C ILE A 88 -11.93 -0.79 -3.56
N VAL A 89 -12.54 -1.60 -2.70
CA VAL A 89 -12.60 -3.06 -2.88
C VAL A 89 -13.41 -3.41 -4.13
N GLY A 90 -14.53 -2.74 -4.37
CA GLY A 90 -15.36 -2.96 -5.57
C GLY A 90 -14.62 -2.67 -6.88
N GLU A 91 -13.81 -1.60 -6.94
CA GLU A 91 -12.95 -1.32 -8.10
C GLU A 91 -11.91 -2.43 -8.32
N LEU A 92 -11.31 -2.94 -7.23
CA LEU A 92 -10.31 -4.01 -7.31
C LEU A 92 -10.95 -5.35 -7.70
N ASP A 93 -12.12 -5.67 -7.14
CA ASP A 93 -12.85 -6.92 -7.44
C ASP A 93 -13.29 -6.95 -8.89
N ASP A 94 -13.81 -5.85 -9.45
CA ASP A 94 -14.15 -5.81 -10.88
C ASP A 94 -12.94 -6.10 -11.78
N MET A 95 -11.76 -5.61 -11.40
CA MET A 95 -10.53 -5.91 -12.16
C MET A 95 -10.09 -7.36 -12.02
N ILE A 96 -10.22 -7.94 -10.82
CA ILE A 96 -9.84 -9.34 -10.54
C ILE A 96 -10.81 -10.31 -11.23
N ASP A 97 -12.09 -10.16 -10.99
CA ASP A 97 -13.14 -11.09 -11.44
C ASP A 97 -13.28 -11.12 -12.98
N ASN A 98 -12.99 -9.98 -13.62
CA ASN A 98 -13.07 -9.85 -15.08
C ASN A 98 -11.71 -9.95 -15.77
N ASN A 99 -10.63 -10.31 -15.07
CA ASN A 99 -9.27 -10.45 -15.60
C ASN A 99 -8.83 -9.24 -16.44
N ARG A 100 -9.06 -8.02 -15.91
CA ARG A 100 -8.83 -6.77 -16.66
C ARG A 100 -7.38 -6.35 -16.78
N LEU A 101 -6.48 -7.01 -16.06
CA LEU A 101 -5.04 -6.78 -16.05
C LEU A 101 -4.30 -8.13 -16.15
N PRO A 102 -3.03 -8.15 -16.58
CA PRO A 102 -2.20 -9.35 -16.46
C PRO A 102 -2.08 -9.81 -15.01
N LEU A 103 -2.03 -11.12 -14.78
CA LEU A 103 -1.89 -11.66 -13.43
C LEU A 103 -0.60 -11.19 -12.77
N HIS A 104 0.50 -11.34 -13.50
CA HIS A 104 1.84 -10.93 -13.08
C HIS A 104 2.74 -10.84 -14.32
N PHE A 105 3.81 -10.02 -14.27
CA PHE A 105 4.76 -9.94 -15.36
C PHE A 105 5.94 -10.88 -15.11
N THR A 106 6.07 -11.91 -15.96
CA THR A 106 7.16 -12.88 -15.91
C THR A 106 8.07 -12.81 -17.14
N VAL A 107 7.56 -12.25 -18.23
CA VAL A 107 8.27 -12.11 -19.51
C VAL A 107 8.43 -10.62 -19.80
N GLN A 108 9.61 -10.22 -20.30
CA GLN A 108 9.97 -8.80 -20.49
C GLN A 108 9.85 -7.97 -19.21
N ALA A 109 10.16 -8.60 -18.12
CA ALA A 109 10.10 -8.02 -16.79
C ALA A 109 10.81 -6.65 -16.71
N ASP A 110 11.94 -6.50 -17.38
CA ASP A 110 12.72 -5.26 -17.49
C ASP A 110 11.95 -4.07 -18.09
N LYS A 111 10.86 -4.32 -18.84
CA LYS A 111 10.03 -3.27 -19.45
C LYS A 111 8.72 -3.03 -18.72
N ASP A 112 8.11 -4.08 -18.20
CA ASP A 112 6.75 -4.05 -17.66
C ASP A 112 6.69 -4.12 -16.13
N TYR A 113 7.81 -4.34 -15.45
CA TYR A 113 7.85 -4.30 -14.00
C TYR A 113 7.42 -2.93 -13.45
N GLY A 114 6.61 -2.97 -12.39
CA GLY A 114 6.04 -1.79 -11.79
C GLY A 114 4.71 -1.33 -12.40
N ARG A 115 4.27 -1.92 -13.51
CA ARG A 115 2.92 -1.74 -14.04
C ARG A 115 1.89 -2.51 -13.21
N ALA A 116 0.64 -2.02 -13.20
CA ALA A 116 -0.42 -2.65 -12.43
C ALA A 116 -0.74 -4.07 -12.91
N THR A 117 -0.98 -4.98 -11.97
CA THR A 117 -1.31 -6.40 -12.21
C THR A 117 -2.47 -6.83 -11.31
N LEU A 118 -3.09 -7.96 -11.63
CA LEU A 118 -4.12 -8.55 -10.74
C LEU A 118 -3.54 -8.92 -9.37
N ALA A 119 -2.32 -9.41 -9.30
CA ALA A 119 -1.65 -9.67 -8.03
C ALA A 119 -1.52 -8.40 -7.16
N MET A 120 -1.23 -7.24 -7.78
CA MET A 120 -1.24 -5.95 -7.07
C MET A 120 -2.64 -5.57 -6.60
N CYS A 121 -3.69 -5.84 -7.39
CA CYS A 121 -5.07 -5.61 -6.98
C CYS A 121 -5.42 -6.45 -5.75
N MET A 122 -5.09 -7.75 -5.76
CA MET A 122 -5.32 -8.66 -4.63
C MET A 122 -4.53 -8.24 -3.38
N GLY A 123 -3.27 -7.87 -3.54
CA GLY A 123 -2.44 -7.37 -2.45
C GLY A 123 -2.96 -6.06 -1.85
N LEU A 124 -3.43 -5.13 -2.67
CA LEU A 124 -4.06 -3.90 -2.19
C LEU A 124 -5.38 -4.18 -1.48
N LYS A 125 -6.24 -5.06 -2.03
CA LYS A 125 -7.49 -5.50 -1.40
C LYS A 125 -7.24 -6.05 0.00
N SER A 126 -6.26 -6.97 0.14
CA SER A 126 -5.88 -7.52 1.44
C SER A 126 -5.49 -6.42 2.45
N ARG A 127 -4.68 -5.44 2.03
CA ARG A 127 -4.27 -4.32 2.89
C ARG A 127 -5.43 -3.41 3.30
N VAL A 128 -6.33 -3.10 2.38
CA VAL A 128 -7.52 -2.27 2.64
C VAL A 128 -8.43 -2.96 3.66
N LEU A 129 -8.72 -4.24 3.45
CA LEU A 129 -9.57 -5.02 4.35
C LEU A 129 -8.95 -5.22 5.73
N LEU A 130 -7.63 -5.47 5.80
CA LEU A 130 -6.91 -5.59 7.06
C LEU A 130 -6.98 -4.28 7.86
N LEU A 131 -6.77 -3.14 7.20
CA LEU A 131 -6.88 -1.83 7.84
C LEU A 131 -8.31 -1.59 8.35
N ALA A 132 -9.32 -1.93 7.56
CA ALA A 132 -10.73 -1.80 7.93
C ALA A 132 -11.15 -2.74 9.07
N ALA A 133 -10.50 -3.88 9.23
CA ALA A 133 -10.74 -4.83 10.31
C ALA A 133 -10.07 -4.42 11.64
N SER A 134 -9.06 -3.53 11.58
CA SER A 134 -8.29 -3.12 12.76
C SER A 134 -9.16 -2.48 13.84
N ASP A 135 -8.77 -2.60 15.10
CA ASP A 135 -9.47 -1.97 16.23
C ASP A 135 -9.52 -0.44 16.13
N GLN A 136 -8.70 0.16 15.30
CA GLN A 136 -8.75 1.59 15.01
C GLN A 136 -10.05 1.97 14.30
N PHE A 137 -10.50 1.17 13.32
CA PHE A 137 -11.62 1.53 12.43
C PHE A 137 -12.84 0.64 12.57
N ASN A 138 -12.71 -0.52 13.21
CA ASN A 138 -13.78 -1.48 13.39
C ASN A 138 -14.44 -1.33 14.77
N GLY A 139 -15.41 -0.44 14.83
CA GLY A 139 -16.20 -0.23 16.04
C GLY A 139 -15.49 0.58 17.13
N ASN A 140 -14.58 1.48 16.77
CA ASN A 140 -13.86 2.32 17.72
C ASN A 140 -14.78 3.43 18.28
N PRO A 141 -15.08 3.44 19.59
CA PRO A 141 -15.97 4.43 20.21
C PRO A 141 -15.40 5.86 20.15
N ALA A 142 -14.09 6.03 19.99
CA ALA A 142 -13.46 7.35 19.88
C ALA A 142 -13.95 8.13 18.64
N TYR A 143 -14.47 7.45 17.62
CA TYR A 143 -14.98 8.05 16.41
C TYR A 143 -16.51 8.21 16.38
N ALA A 144 -17.22 7.89 17.47
CA ALA A 144 -18.68 7.95 17.53
C ALA A 144 -19.25 9.33 17.17
N ASN A 145 -18.54 10.41 17.50
CA ASN A 145 -18.97 11.78 17.27
C ASN A 145 -18.41 12.40 15.99
N VAL A 146 -17.76 11.60 15.12
CA VAL A 146 -17.29 12.08 13.84
C VAL A 146 -18.43 12.02 12.84
N VAL A 147 -19.08 13.17 12.64
CA VAL A 147 -20.34 13.31 11.89
C VAL A 147 -20.14 14.39 10.81
N ASN A 148 -20.72 14.18 9.65
CA ASN A 148 -20.82 15.21 8.61
C ASN A 148 -21.85 16.31 9.00
N THR A 149 -21.83 17.42 8.29
CA THR A 149 -22.80 18.51 8.46
C THR A 149 -24.24 18.09 8.17
N ASP A 150 -24.43 17.06 7.35
CA ASP A 150 -25.72 16.44 7.04
C ASP A 150 -26.20 15.43 8.10
N GLY A 151 -25.45 15.24 9.18
CA GLY A 151 -25.79 14.31 10.27
C GLY A 151 -25.30 12.86 10.05
N LYS A 152 -24.65 12.56 8.94
CA LYS A 152 -24.13 11.22 8.65
C LYS A 152 -22.93 10.88 9.52
N HIS A 153 -23.01 9.77 10.27
CA HIS A 153 -21.86 9.20 10.97
C HIS A 153 -20.83 8.64 9.99
N LEU A 154 -19.56 8.99 10.19
CA LEU A 154 -18.49 8.63 9.28
C LEU A 154 -17.81 7.30 9.62
N PHE A 155 -18.01 6.81 10.85
CA PHE A 155 -17.48 5.53 11.33
C PHE A 155 -18.56 4.71 12.01
N SER A 156 -18.55 3.40 11.81
CA SER A 156 -19.37 2.48 12.58
C SER A 156 -18.82 2.37 14.00
N THR A 157 -19.70 2.50 15.00
CA THR A 157 -19.37 2.25 16.41
C THR A 157 -19.57 0.80 16.83
N ARG A 158 -20.14 -0.03 15.95
CA ARG A 158 -20.36 -1.46 16.17
C ARG A 158 -19.20 -2.24 15.58
N LYS A 159 -18.57 -3.09 16.41
CA LYS A 159 -17.54 -4.02 15.97
C LYS A 159 -18.16 -5.13 15.08
N ASP A 160 -17.58 -5.34 13.91
CA ASP A 160 -17.96 -6.39 12.96
C ASP A 160 -16.82 -7.42 12.85
N PRO A 161 -16.97 -8.63 13.41
CA PRO A 161 -15.97 -9.67 13.36
C PRO A 161 -15.73 -10.20 11.93
N GLU A 162 -16.72 -10.08 11.03
CA GLU A 162 -16.60 -10.55 9.65
C GLU A 162 -15.55 -9.75 8.85
N LYS A 163 -15.21 -8.55 9.26
CA LYS A 163 -14.12 -7.78 8.64
C LYS A 163 -12.78 -8.52 8.76
N TRP A 164 -12.52 -9.20 9.88
CA TRP A 164 -11.32 -10.02 10.04
C TRP A 164 -11.33 -11.26 9.14
N ASN A 165 -12.47 -11.91 8.99
CA ASN A 165 -12.62 -13.06 8.09
C ASN A 165 -12.36 -12.65 6.63
N LYS A 166 -12.93 -11.53 6.19
CA LYS A 166 -12.69 -10.97 4.85
C LYS A 166 -11.22 -10.63 4.62
N ALA A 167 -10.56 -10.00 5.60
CA ALA A 167 -9.16 -9.66 5.52
C ALA A 167 -8.27 -10.91 5.45
N ALA A 168 -8.55 -11.93 6.27
CA ALA A 168 -7.83 -13.19 6.27
C ALA A 168 -8.00 -13.94 4.94
N GLN A 169 -9.22 -13.98 4.40
CA GLN A 169 -9.47 -14.61 3.11
C GLN A 169 -8.73 -13.89 1.98
N ALA A 170 -8.79 -12.56 1.93
CA ALA A 170 -8.08 -11.79 0.91
C ALA A 170 -6.54 -11.97 0.99
N ALA A 171 -5.99 -12.13 2.18
CA ALA A 171 -4.57 -12.45 2.34
C ALA A 171 -4.26 -13.88 1.87
N LYS A 172 -5.14 -14.82 2.19
CA LYS A 172 -5.01 -16.21 1.74
C LYS A 172 -5.08 -16.33 0.22
N ASP A 173 -5.98 -15.58 -0.42
CA ASP A 173 -6.12 -15.57 -1.89
C ASP A 173 -4.80 -15.17 -2.58
N VAL A 174 -4.05 -14.22 -2.00
CA VAL A 174 -2.71 -13.85 -2.49
C VAL A 174 -1.70 -14.98 -2.32
N ILE A 175 -1.72 -15.67 -1.16
CA ILE A 175 -0.82 -16.79 -0.89
C ILE A 175 -1.13 -17.96 -1.86
N ASP A 176 -2.40 -18.24 -2.08
CA ASP A 176 -2.87 -19.34 -2.94
C ASP A 176 -2.52 -19.11 -4.43
N LEU A 177 -2.15 -17.90 -4.86
CA LEU A 177 -1.60 -17.67 -6.19
C LEU A 177 -0.32 -18.48 -6.45
N GLY A 178 0.47 -18.77 -5.43
CA GLY A 178 1.70 -19.55 -5.53
C GLY A 178 2.80 -18.92 -6.39
N ILE A 179 2.71 -17.62 -6.71
CA ILE A 179 3.68 -16.90 -7.55
C ILE A 179 4.66 -16.06 -6.74
N PHE A 180 4.41 -15.90 -5.45
CA PHE A 180 5.29 -15.22 -4.52
C PHE A 180 5.80 -16.19 -3.47
N ASP A 181 7.03 -16.00 -3.02
CA ASP A 181 7.65 -16.75 -1.91
C ASP A 181 8.66 -15.85 -1.20
N LEU A 182 9.03 -16.22 0.01
CA LEU A 182 10.12 -15.55 0.71
C LEU A 182 11.43 -15.70 -0.08
N TYR A 183 12.16 -14.62 -0.22
CA TYR A 183 13.47 -14.63 -0.85
C TYR A 183 14.46 -15.35 0.05
N LYS A 184 15.20 -16.31 -0.49
CA LYS A 184 16.09 -17.18 0.26
C LYS A 184 17.44 -17.29 -0.43
N GLU A 185 18.49 -17.04 0.34
CA GLU A 185 19.87 -17.32 -0.02
C GLU A 185 20.40 -18.51 0.78
N TYR A 186 21.28 -19.25 0.18
CA TYR A 186 21.83 -20.47 0.79
C TYR A 186 23.36 -20.45 0.80
N HIS A 187 23.94 -21.01 1.84
CA HIS A 187 25.38 -21.29 1.88
C HIS A 187 25.74 -22.39 0.87
N THR A 188 27.04 -22.56 0.62
CA THR A 188 27.56 -23.58 -0.30
C THR A 188 27.25 -25.02 0.13
N ASP A 189 26.97 -25.22 1.43
CA ASP A 189 26.57 -26.50 2.01
C ASP A 189 25.06 -26.77 1.93
N GLY A 190 24.29 -25.84 1.33
CA GLY A 190 22.84 -25.93 1.17
C GLY A 190 22.01 -25.49 2.38
N THR A 191 22.65 -24.99 3.45
CA THR A 191 21.92 -24.40 4.58
C THR A 191 21.47 -22.99 4.28
N LEU A 192 20.31 -22.58 4.83
CA LEU A 192 19.76 -21.24 4.65
C LEU A 192 20.71 -20.20 5.26
N ASP A 193 21.04 -19.14 4.49
CA ASP A 193 21.73 -17.96 5.00
C ASP A 193 20.72 -16.86 5.33
N PRO A 194 20.33 -16.69 6.59
CA PRO A 194 19.34 -15.67 6.98
C PRO A 194 19.85 -14.25 6.77
N TYR A 195 21.16 -14.01 6.93
CA TYR A 195 21.76 -12.69 6.76
C TYR A 195 21.70 -12.26 5.29
N LEU A 196 22.19 -13.10 4.39
CA LEU A 196 22.15 -12.79 2.95
C LEU A 196 20.73 -12.73 2.43
N SER A 197 19.82 -13.59 2.91
CA SER A 197 18.40 -13.52 2.56
C SER A 197 17.78 -12.17 2.95
N CYS A 198 17.97 -11.71 4.18
CA CYS A 198 17.45 -10.42 4.65
C CYS A 198 18.11 -9.23 3.97
N ARG A 199 19.41 -9.33 3.62
CA ARG A 199 20.13 -8.25 2.95
C ARG A 199 19.75 -8.16 1.47
N ASN A 200 19.83 -9.28 0.77
CA ASN A 200 19.74 -9.31 -0.69
C ASN A 200 18.29 -9.13 -1.19
N VAL A 201 17.28 -9.43 -0.38
CA VAL A 201 15.88 -9.13 -0.74
C VAL A 201 15.67 -7.65 -1.12
N PHE A 202 16.48 -6.73 -0.59
CA PHE A 202 16.45 -5.30 -0.94
C PHE A 202 17.42 -4.91 -2.07
N LEU A 203 18.37 -5.77 -2.41
CA LEU A 203 19.40 -5.50 -3.41
C LEU A 203 19.08 -6.15 -4.75
N GLU A 204 18.46 -7.34 -4.72
CA GLU A 204 18.09 -8.07 -5.93
C GLU A 204 16.79 -7.52 -6.52
N ASN A 205 16.88 -7.10 -7.76
CA ASN A 205 15.73 -6.61 -8.49
C ASN A 205 14.74 -7.74 -8.80
N TRP A 206 13.45 -7.48 -8.60
CA TRP A 206 12.37 -8.36 -9.05
C TRP A 206 12.44 -9.79 -8.48
N ASN A 207 12.84 -9.89 -7.23
CA ASN A 207 12.87 -11.17 -6.52
C ASN A 207 11.44 -11.67 -6.18
N SER A 208 11.36 -12.87 -5.61
CA SER A 208 10.11 -13.57 -5.30
C SER A 208 9.17 -12.87 -4.30
N GLU A 209 9.66 -11.89 -3.54
CA GLU A 209 8.82 -11.12 -2.60
C GLU A 209 8.22 -9.85 -3.22
N VAL A 210 8.71 -9.42 -4.39
CA VAL A 210 8.31 -8.14 -4.97
C VAL A 210 6.99 -8.26 -5.73
N MET A 211 5.91 -7.78 -5.12
CA MET A 211 4.59 -7.69 -5.73
C MET A 211 4.33 -6.32 -6.34
N MET A 212 4.65 -5.26 -5.60
CA MET A 212 4.39 -3.88 -6.00
C MET A 212 5.58 -3.01 -5.63
N VAL A 213 6.11 -2.30 -6.62
CA VAL A 213 7.26 -1.42 -6.42
C VAL A 213 7.08 -0.12 -7.18
N ARG A 214 7.54 0.96 -6.60
CA ARG A 214 7.76 2.21 -7.30
C ARG A 214 9.21 2.29 -7.70
N ILE A 215 9.48 2.19 -8.99
CA ILE A 215 10.81 2.39 -9.54
C ILE A 215 11.19 3.86 -9.39
N SER A 216 12.34 4.14 -8.80
CA SER A 216 12.90 5.48 -8.69
C SER A 216 14.42 5.42 -8.89
N ASN A 217 14.92 6.26 -9.78
CA ASN A 217 16.37 6.37 -10.02
C ASN A 217 17.06 7.36 -9.07
N TYR A 218 16.34 7.95 -8.15
CA TYR A 218 16.87 9.01 -7.28
C TYR A 218 16.56 8.75 -5.81
N LEU A 219 17.42 7.97 -5.16
CA LEU A 219 17.31 7.61 -3.75
C LEU A 219 18.18 8.48 -2.83
N LYS A 220 18.98 9.40 -3.39
CA LYS A 220 19.99 10.19 -2.65
C LYS A 220 19.46 10.84 -1.35
N HIS A 221 18.26 11.42 -1.37
CA HIS A 221 17.70 12.02 -0.17
C HIS A 221 17.32 10.98 0.87
N TRP A 222 16.84 9.83 0.44
CA TRP A 222 16.47 8.72 1.32
C TRP A 222 17.70 8.14 2.02
N GLU A 223 18.73 7.82 1.24
CA GLU A 223 20.00 7.30 1.74
C GLU A 223 20.63 8.28 2.74
N ARG A 224 20.68 9.56 2.39
CA ARG A 224 21.24 10.59 3.29
C ARG A 224 20.41 10.78 4.56
N SER A 225 19.09 10.65 4.50
CA SER A 225 18.22 10.73 5.67
C SER A 225 18.41 9.55 6.63
N ALA A 226 18.67 8.37 6.10
CA ALA A 226 18.89 7.17 6.88
C ALA A 226 20.35 7.00 7.37
N SER A 227 21.31 7.66 6.72
CA SER A 227 22.73 7.49 7.02
C SER A 227 23.20 8.37 8.18
N PRO A 228 24.15 7.91 9.01
CA PRO A 228 24.80 8.69 10.04
C PRO A 228 25.56 9.88 9.46
N ARG A 229 25.71 10.95 10.27
CA ARG A 229 26.46 12.16 9.88
C ARG A 229 27.90 11.90 9.49
N GLN A 230 28.55 10.92 10.13
CA GLN A 230 29.90 10.51 9.80
C GLN A 230 30.07 10.05 8.35
N PHE A 231 28.98 9.55 7.73
CA PHE A 231 28.93 9.13 6.33
C PHE A 231 28.20 10.16 5.44
N SER A 232 28.25 11.44 5.78
CA SER A 232 27.58 12.53 5.07
C SER A 232 26.04 12.40 5.06
N GLY A 233 25.48 11.69 6.01
CA GLY A 233 24.06 11.56 6.24
C GLY A 233 23.45 12.73 7.02
N TYR A 234 22.13 12.73 7.12
CA TYR A 234 21.36 13.76 7.85
C TYR A 234 20.86 13.27 9.22
N GLU A 235 20.91 11.98 9.51
CA GLU A 235 20.35 11.38 10.73
C GLU A 235 18.90 11.80 11.01
N SER A 236 18.11 11.98 9.94
CA SER A 236 16.74 12.46 10.08
C SER A 236 15.69 11.34 10.16
N MET A 237 16.13 10.08 10.05
CA MET A 237 15.29 8.90 10.25
C MET A 237 15.80 8.09 11.43
N GLY A 238 14.92 7.82 12.36
CA GLY A 238 15.17 6.96 13.51
C GLY A 238 14.16 5.81 13.57
N ALA A 239 14.56 4.70 14.17
CA ALA A 239 13.67 3.61 14.49
C ALA A 239 12.79 3.97 15.70
N THR A 240 11.50 3.63 15.63
CA THR A 240 10.64 3.71 16.81
C THR A 240 10.99 2.62 17.80
N GLN A 241 10.69 2.82 19.10
CA GLN A 241 10.92 1.78 20.10
C GLN A 241 10.13 0.50 19.80
N GLN A 242 8.92 0.63 19.24
CA GLN A 242 8.12 -0.52 18.81
C GLN A 242 8.83 -1.35 17.72
N LEU A 243 9.52 -0.68 16.79
CA LEU A 243 10.28 -1.39 15.75
C LEU A 243 11.47 -2.12 16.39
N VAL A 244 12.19 -1.48 17.32
CA VAL A 244 13.31 -2.12 18.06
C VAL A 244 12.80 -3.32 18.84
N ASP A 245 11.69 -3.19 19.55
CA ASP A 245 11.08 -4.27 20.35
C ASP A 245 10.54 -5.44 19.49
N ALA A 246 10.33 -5.22 18.18
CA ALA A 246 9.90 -6.26 17.25
C ALA A 246 11.02 -7.20 16.80
N PHE A 247 12.30 -6.82 16.95
CA PHE A 247 13.42 -7.72 16.68
C PHE A 247 13.45 -8.88 17.68
N ARG A 248 13.98 -10.01 17.24
CA ARG A 248 14.03 -11.22 18.04
C ARG A 248 15.47 -11.52 18.45
N MET A 249 15.62 -12.25 19.56
CA MET A 249 16.87 -12.83 19.96
C MET A 249 17.28 -13.94 18.97
N LYS A 250 18.54 -14.37 19.01
CA LYS A 250 19.08 -15.41 18.11
C LYS A 250 18.28 -16.74 18.14
N ASP A 251 17.66 -17.05 19.25
CA ASP A 251 16.82 -18.23 19.46
C ASP A 251 15.35 -18.04 19.03
N GLY A 252 15.01 -16.85 18.47
CA GLY A 252 13.66 -16.51 18.02
C GLY A 252 12.74 -15.98 19.12
N THR A 253 13.19 -15.87 20.36
CA THR A 253 12.39 -15.30 21.46
C THR A 253 12.25 -13.79 21.35
N ALA A 254 11.26 -13.21 22.01
CA ALA A 254 11.09 -11.76 22.07
C ALA A 254 12.23 -11.14 22.89
N ILE A 255 12.67 -9.93 22.49
CA ILE A 255 13.59 -9.13 23.32
C ILE A 255 12.84 -8.70 24.58
N THR A 256 13.25 -9.25 25.70
CA THR A 256 12.75 -8.88 27.04
C THR A 256 13.88 -8.25 27.85
N PRO A 257 13.58 -7.20 28.65
CA PRO A 257 14.58 -6.63 29.54
C PRO A 257 14.82 -7.59 30.71
N ASP A 258 15.74 -8.51 30.54
CA ASP A 258 16.19 -9.43 31.56
C ASP A 258 17.71 -9.37 31.72
N LYS A 259 18.21 -10.02 32.76
CA LYS A 259 19.63 -10.03 33.09
C LYS A 259 20.47 -10.90 32.13
N GLU A 260 19.85 -11.85 31.45
CA GLU A 260 20.54 -12.80 30.58
C GLU A 260 20.69 -12.23 29.16
N SER A 261 19.68 -11.52 28.67
CA SER A 261 19.75 -10.88 27.34
C SER A 261 20.69 -9.68 27.28
N GLY A 262 20.98 -9.07 28.43
CA GLY A 262 21.73 -7.82 28.50
C GLY A 262 21.00 -6.60 27.93
N TYR A 263 19.76 -6.78 27.46
CA TYR A 263 18.95 -5.71 26.91
C TYR A 263 18.31 -4.88 28.02
N SER A 264 18.40 -3.55 27.90
CA SER A 264 17.74 -2.62 28.80
C SER A 264 17.21 -1.41 28.03
N LYS A 265 15.90 -1.15 28.14
CA LYS A 265 15.27 0.05 27.56
C LYS A 265 15.83 1.35 28.10
N ALA A 266 16.36 1.34 29.32
CA ALA A 266 16.98 2.51 29.96
C ALA A 266 18.23 2.97 29.20
N ASN A 267 18.96 2.07 28.54
CA ASN A 267 20.15 2.41 27.77
C ASN A 267 19.84 3.09 26.44
N TYR A 268 18.59 2.96 25.94
CA TYR A 268 18.16 3.59 24.68
C TYR A 268 17.60 5.00 24.88
N SER A 269 17.15 5.34 26.09
CA SER A 269 16.54 6.64 26.39
C SER A 269 17.53 7.68 26.91
N ASP A 270 18.71 7.30 27.32
CA ASP A 270 19.76 8.20 27.80
C ASP A 270 21.04 8.09 26.96
N PRO A 271 21.27 9.02 26.03
CA PRO A 271 22.49 9.04 25.21
C PRO A 271 23.78 9.17 26.03
N LYS A 272 23.71 9.53 27.30
CA LYS A 272 24.85 9.69 28.20
C LYS A 272 25.20 8.41 28.98
N SER A 273 24.34 7.41 28.96
CA SER A 273 24.52 6.17 29.72
C SER A 273 25.34 5.09 29.02
N GLY A 274 26.06 5.45 27.97
CA GLY A 274 26.97 4.52 27.28
C GLY A 274 26.25 3.56 26.33
N TRP A 275 25.86 4.08 25.20
CA TRP A 275 25.52 3.27 24.03
C TRP A 275 26.74 2.42 23.65
N VAL A 276 26.60 1.13 23.67
CA VAL A 276 27.57 0.19 23.11
C VAL A 276 27.21 -0.12 21.68
#